data_8ca2f2e00c14e55d4c7ffdb95a23dad2
#
_entry.id   8ca2f2e00c14e55d4c7ffdb95a23dad2
#
_cell.length_a   1.000
_cell.length_b   1.000
_cell.length_c   1.000
_cell.angle_alpha   90.00
_cell.angle_beta   90.00
_cell.angle_gamma   90.00
#
_symmetry.space_group_name_H-M   'P 1'
#
loop_
_entity.id
_entity.type
_entity.pdbx_description
1 polymer ?
#
loop_
_entity_poly.entity_id
_entity_poly.type
_entity_poly.pdbx_seq_one_letter_code
_entity_poly.pdbx_strand_id
1 'polypeptide(L)'
;EITEKEILGRGTSDMKAGVAGFLFAMKILKESGAQLNGNIRLHIVSDEESGGEFGTKWLCDNGYAENADACLVGEPTSHDNIEIGQKGKAELIFKSHGMSAHGSLAGYKGENAILKLFHVLEHLDDLRKIEGHYGENQKH
;
A
#
# COMPACT_ATOMS: atom_id res chain seq x y z
N GLU A 1 9.00 3.76 22.77
CA GLU A 1 10.16 3.34 23.58
C GLU A 1 11.42 3.41 22.75
N ILE A 2 12.49 3.87 23.32
CA ILE A 2 13.80 3.98 22.67
C ILE A 2 14.80 3.20 23.50
N THR A 3 15.49 2.28 22.85
CA THR A 3 16.59 1.51 23.42
C THR A 3 17.90 1.82 22.68
N GLU A 4 19.01 1.21 23.08
CA GLU A 4 20.27 1.37 22.34
C GLU A 4 20.26 0.76 20.93
N LYS A 5 19.29 -0.13 20.65
CA LYS A 5 19.21 -0.90 19.39
C LYS A 5 17.96 -0.64 18.59
N GLU A 6 16.89 -0.20 19.23
CA GLU A 6 15.55 -0.16 18.64
C GLU A 6 14.76 1.06 19.05
N ILE A 7 13.94 1.54 18.14
CA ILE A 7 12.92 2.55 18.40
C ILE A 7 11.57 1.90 18.15
N LEU A 8 10.78 1.70 19.21
CA LEU A 8 9.46 1.09 19.14
C LEU A 8 8.37 2.15 19.15
N GLY A 9 7.50 2.14 18.15
CA GLY A 9 6.37 3.04 18.06
C GLY A 9 5.64 2.97 16.72
N ARG A 10 4.45 3.56 16.66
CA ARG A 10 3.67 3.64 15.42
C ARG A 10 4.43 4.42 14.35
N GLY A 11 4.58 3.81 13.16
CA GLY A 11 5.22 4.42 12.01
C GLY A 11 6.74 4.52 12.08
N THR A 12 7.41 3.91 13.08
CA THR A 12 8.87 3.96 13.17
C THR A 12 9.55 3.20 12.05
N SER A 13 9.00 2.06 11.63
CA SER A 13 9.45 1.31 10.47
C SER A 13 8.77 1.83 9.20
N ASP A 14 7.47 1.92 9.20
CA ASP A 14 6.63 2.31 8.08
C ASP A 14 5.94 3.64 8.37
N MET A 15 6.45 4.78 7.77
CA MET A 15 7.82 4.86 7.19
C MET A 15 8.58 6.10 7.68
N LYS A 16 8.41 6.48 8.96
CA LYS A 16 9.08 7.67 9.52
C LYS A 16 10.60 7.57 9.49
N ALA A 17 11.16 6.34 9.52
CA ALA A 17 12.58 6.12 9.33
C ALA A 17 13.04 6.56 7.94
N GLY A 18 12.29 6.21 6.88
CA GLY A 18 12.54 6.68 5.51
C GLY A 18 12.44 8.20 5.39
N VAL A 19 11.43 8.81 6.00
CA VAL A 19 11.28 10.28 6.04
C VAL A 19 12.49 10.94 6.69
N ALA A 20 12.93 10.43 7.85
CA ALA A 20 14.12 10.93 8.53
C ALA A 20 15.38 10.78 7.67
N GLY A 21 15.54 9.63 7.01
CA GLY A 21 16.66 9.36 6.10
C GLY A 21 16.73 10.39 4.97
N PHE A 22 15.61 10.68 4.31
CA PHE A 22 15.55 11.69 3.25
C PHE A 22 15.86 13.10 3.76
N LEU A 23 15.33 13.48 4.91
CA LEU A 23 15.64 14.79 5.53
C LEU A 23 17.13 14.93 5.83
N PHE A 24 17.75 13.90 6.39
CA PHE A 24 19.19 13.91 6.66
C PHE A 24 20.02 13.92 5.39
N ALA A 25 19.66 13.16 4.37
CA ALA A 25 20.33 13.16 3.08
C ALA A 25 20.30 14.56 2.43
N MET A 26 19.14 15.21 2.41
CA MET A 26 19.00 16.57 1.89
C MET A 26 19.81 17.58 2.70
N LYS A 27 19.85 17.44 4.02
CA LYS A 27 20.68 18.26 4.89
C LYS A 27 22.16 18.11 4.57
N ILE A 28 22.66 16.88 4.46
CA ILE A 28 24.06 16.58 4.10
C ILE A 28 24.42 17.18 2.74
N LEU A 29 23.58 17.00 1.73
CA LEU A 29 23.79 17.59 0.40
C LEU A 29 23.91 19.11 0.47
N LYS A 30 23.05 19.76 1.24
CA LYS A 30 23.08 21.21 1.42
C LYS A 30 24.35 21.67 2.15
N GLU A 31 24.73 21.00 3.24
CA GLU A 31 25.89 21.37 4.06
C GLU A 31 27.22 21.05 3.40
N SER A 32 27.28 20.01 2.53
CA SER A 32 28.48 19.69 1.75
C SER A 32 28.77 20.68 0.61
N GLY A 33 27.84 21.58 0.30
CA GLY A 33 27.97 22.48 -0.84
C GLY A 33 27.85 21.78 -2.20
N ALA A 34 27.29 20.58 -2.27
CA ALA A 34 27.11 19.84 -3.51
C ALA A 34 26.31 20.67 -4.51
N GLN A 35 26.85 20.79 -5.72
CA GLN A 35 26.14 21.44 -6.82
C GLN A 35 25.24 20.43 -7.52
N LEU A 36 23.93 20.66 -7.45
CA LEU A 36 22.94 19.82 -8.10
C LEU A 36 22.55 20.41 -9.47
N ASN A 37 22.49 19.57 -10.49
CA ASN A 37 21.97 19.97 -11.82
C ASN A 37 20.42 19.85 -11.89
N GLY A 38 19.74 20.12 -10.80
CA GLY A 38 18.30 20.00 -10.69
C GLY A 38 17.79 20.34 -9.30
N ASN A 39 16.58 19.95 -9.03
CA ASN A 39 15.89 20.20 -7.77
C ASN A 39 15.51 18.88 -7.10
N ILE A 40 15.60 18.86 -5.78
CA ILE A 40 15.04 17.77 -4.97
C ILE A 40 13.82 18.33 -4.26
N ARG A 41 12.68 17.65 -4.43
CA ARG A 41 11.43 17.94 -3.72
C ARG A 41 11.12 16.79 -2.78
N LEU A 42 10.84 17.08 -1.55
CA LEU A 42 10.41 16.09 -0.56
C LEU A 42 8.93 16.29 -0.26
N HIS A 43 8.14 15.27 -0.51
CA HIS A 43 6.73 15.22 -0.15
C HIS A 43 6.59 14.34 1.08
N ILE A 44 5.94 14.85 2.11
CA ILE A 44 5.63 14.12 3.34
C ILE A 44 4.11 14.17 3.51
N VAL A 45 3.48 13.02 3.49
CA VAL A 45 2.02 12.87 3.58
C VAL A 45 1.65 11.99 4.75
N SER A 46 0.43 12.08 5.22
CA SER A 46 -0.02 11.39 6.45
C SER A 46 -1.15 10.40 6.24
N ASP A 47 -1.63 10.20 5.02
CA ASP A 47 -2.81 9.42 4.69
C ASP A 47 -2.54 8.27 3.70
N GLU A 48 -1.27 7.84 3.55
CA GLU A 48 -0.89 6.76 2.65
C GLU A 48 -1.68 5.49 2.95
N GLU A 49 -1.71 5.07 4.21
CA GLU A 49 -2.39 3.86 4.70
C GLU A 49 -3.92 3.87 4.50
N SER A 50 -4.49 5.02 4.24
CA SER A 50 -5.91 5.20 3.96
C SER A 50 -6.24 5.47 2.50
N GLY A 51 -5.25 5.33 1.61
CA GLY A 51 -5.39 5.46 0.16
C GLY A 51 -4.87 6.76 -0.45
N GLY A 52 -4.28 7.66 0.35
CA GLY A 52 -3.55 8.84 -0.12
C GLY A 52 -4.36 9.93 -0.82
N GLU A 53 -5.68 9.98 -0.61
CA GLU A 53 -6.60 10.89 -1.31
C GLU A 53 -6.26 12.36 -1.06
N PHE A 54 -5.95 12.71 0.20
CA PHE A 54 -5.63 14.08 0.62
C PHE A 54 -4.14 14.38 0.65
N GLY A 55 -3.30 13.36 0.52
CA GLY A 55 -1.86 13.44 0.48
C GLY A 55 -1.31 13.33 -0.94
N THR A 56 -0.79 12.18 -1.30
CA THR A 56 -0.09 11.97 -2.57
C THR A 56 -0.97 12.28 -3.77
N LYS A 57 -2.23 11.83 -3.78
CA LYS A 57 -3.15 12.10 -4.88
C LYS A 57 -3.39 13.61 -5.02
N TRP A 58 -3.65 14.29 -3.90
CA TRP A 58 -3.86 15.75 -3.91
C TRP A 58 -2.64 16.49 -4.46
N LEU A 59 -1.42 16.10 -4.07
CA LEU A 59 -0.18 16.70 -4.56
C LEU A 59 -0.04 16.50 -6.08
N CYS A 60 -0.36 15.32 -6.59
CA CYS A 60 -0.34 15.05 -8.02
C CYS A 60 -1.38 15.90 -8.77
N ASP A 61 -2.62 15.92 -8.30
CA ASP A 61 -3.73 16.66 -8.92
C ASP A 61 -3.50 18.18 -8.94
N ASN A 62 -2.69 18.70 -8.02
CA ASN A 62 -2.34 20.12 -7.92
C ASN A 62 -0.96 20.47 -8.50
N GLY A 63 -0.36 19.59 -9.29
CA GLY A 63 0.86 19.87 -10.05
C GLY A 63 2.16 19.79 -9.25
N TYR A 64 2.13 19.39 -7.99
CA TYR A 64 3.35 19.30 -7.16
C TYR A 64 4.29 18.15 -7.57
N ALA A 65 3.79 17.16 -8.31
CA ALA A 65 4.57 16.06 -8.85
C ALA A 65 4.95 16.24 -10.33
N GLU A 66 4.52 17.32 -10.96
CA GLU A 66 4.83 17.59 -12.37
C GLU A 66 6.32 17.87 -12.60
N ASN A 67 6.80 17.49 -13.79
CA ASN A 67 8.18 17.67 -14.24
C ASN A 67 9.22 16.99 -13.30
N ALA A 68 8.85 15.87 -12.69
CA ALA A 68 9.80 15.03 -11.96
C ALA A 68 10.39 13.98 -12.91
N ASP A 69 11.72 13.91 -13.00
CA ASP A 69 12.44 12.91 -13.80
C ASP A 69 12.50 11.55 -13.11
N ALA A 70 12.45 11.55 -11.78
CA ALA A 70 12.50 10.34 -10.96
C ALA A 70 11.76 10.54 -9.63
N CYS A 71 11.33 9.44 -9.03
CA CYS A 71 10.73 9.39 -7.72
C CYS A 71 11.40 8.31 -6.86
N LEU A 72 11.75 8.66 -5.64
CA LEU A 72 12.20 7.72 -4.62
C LEU A 72 11.16 7.68 -3.51
N VAL A 73 10.75 6.48 -3.13
CA VAL A 73 9.80 6.24 -2.04
C VAL A 73 10.55 5.55 -0.89
N GLY A 74 10.37 6.06 0.32
CA GLY A 74 11.13 5.59 1.50
C GLY A 74 10.49 4.43 2.24
N GLU A 75 9.70 3.61 1.53
CA GLU A 75 9.07 2.42 2.10
C GLU A 75 10.10 1.37 2.56
N PRO A 76 9.80 0.60 3.62
CA PRO A 76 10.73 -0.38 4.16
C PRO A 76 10.80 -1.64 3.29
N THR A 77 11.73 -1.68 2.35
CA THR A 77 11.95 -2.80 1.41
C THR A 77 13.05 -3.78 1.84
N SER A 78 13.64 -3.61 3.01
CA SER A 78 14.85 -4.23 3.55
C SER A 78 16.15 -3.51 3.16
N HIS A 79 17.27 -3.95 3.75
CA HIS A 79 18.57 -3.27 3.56
C HIS A 79 19.17 -3.49 2.17
N ASP A 80 18.85 -4.60 1.53
CA ASP A 80 19.53 -5.08 0.33
C ASP A 80 18.65 -5.06 -0.93
N ASN A 81 17.40 -4.59 -0.81
CA ASN A 81 16.45 -4.61 -1.91
C ASN A 81 15.97 -3.20 -2.28
N ILE A 82 15.88 -2.97 -3.59
CA ILE A 82 15.20 -1.82 -4.17
C ILE A 82 14.02 -2.35 -4.96
N GLU A 83 12.82 -1.95 -4.58
CA GLU A 83 11.62 -2.26 -5.34
C GLU A 83 11.45 -1.27 -6.49
N ILE A 84 11.33 -1.80 -7.69
CA ILE A 84 11.16 -1.00 -8.93
C ILE A 84 9.74 -1.09 -9.50
N GLY A 85 8.87 -1.81 -8.84
CA GLY A 85 7.47 -1.98 -9.24
C GLY A 85 6.66 -2.63 -8.15
N GLN A 86 5.36 -2.45 -8.22
CA GLN A 86 4.41 -2.97 -7.23
C GLN A 86 3.25 -3.67 -7.94
N LYS A 87 2.74 -4.74 -7.31
CA LYS A 87 1.52 -5.41 -7.79
C LYS A 87 0.30 -4.55 -7.49
N GLY A 88 -0.66 -4.58 -8.40
CA GLY A 88 -1.96 -3.97 -8.16
C GLY A 88 -2.73 -4.66 -7.03
N LYS A 89 -3.56 -3.91 -6.32
CA LYS A 89 -4.48 -4.41 -5.30
C LYS A 89 -5.90 -4.42 -5.88
N ALA A 90 -6.61 -5.53 -5.72
CA ALA A 90 -8.04 -5.61 -5.95
C ALA A 90 -8.73 -5.98 -4.63
N GLU A 91 -9.73 -5.23 -4.26
CA GLU A 91 -10.56 -5.49 -3.07
C GLU A 91 -11.98 -5.81 -3.49
N LEU A 92 -12.47 -6.96 -3.06
CA LEU A 92 -13.80 -7.45 -3.39
C LEU A 92 -14.62 -7.58 -2.12
N ILE A 93 -15.80 -6.97 -2.10
CA ILE A 93 -16.75 -7.05 -0.99
C ILE A 93 -17.92 -7.94 -1.42
N PHE A 94 -18.04 -9.09 -0.76
CA PHE A 94 -19.16 -9.99 -0.98
C PHE A 94 -20.22 -9.79 0.10
N LYS A 95 -21.45 -9.54 -0.30
CA LYS A 95 -22.60 -9.43 0.61
C LYS A 95 -23.59 -10.53 0.33
N SER A 96 -23.96 -11.29 1.34
CA SER A 96 -24.98 -12.32 1.24
C SER A 96 -26.19 -11.97 2.11
N HIS A 97 -27.37 -12.15 1.54
CA HIS A 97 -28.64 -11.92 2.22
C HIS A 97 -29.31 -13.25 2.51
N GLY A 98 -29.76 -13.43 3.74
CA GLY A 98 -30.50 -14.57 4.21
C GLY A 98 -31.93 -14.20 4.59
N MET A 99 -32.72 -15.22 4.90
CA MET A 99 -34.08 -15.09 5.42
C MET A 99 -34.20 -15.85 6.73
N SER A 100 -34.56 -15.16 7.79
CA SER A 100 -34.75 -15.78 9.11
C SER A 100 -35.91 -16.77 9.11
N ALA A 101 -35.72 -17.89 9.83
CA ALA A 101 -36.76 -18.83 10.15
C ALA A 101 -36.53 -19.45 11.51
N HIS A 102 -37.58 -20.00 12.11
CA HIS A 102 -37.44 -20.77 13.35
C HIS A 102 -36.57 -22.00 13.12
N GLY A 103 -35.69 -22.33 14.09
CA GLY A 103 -34.72 -23.41 13.96
C GLY A 103 -35.34 -24.79 13.62
N SER A 104 -36.56 -25.09 14.11
CA SER A 104 -37.28 -26.30 13.78
C SER A 104 -37.75 -26.38 12.31
N LEU A 105 -37.71 -25.28 11.58
CA LEU A 105 -38.10 -25.18 10.15
C LEU A 105 -36.85 -25.04 9.25
N ALA A 106 -35.65 -25.15 9.81
CA ALA A 106 -34.43 -25.10 9.04
C ALA A 106 -34.42 -26.19 7.97
N GLY A 107 -34.14 -25.79 6.71
CA GLY A 107 -34.22 -26.68 5.54
C GLY A 107 -35.57 -26.69 4.83
N TYR A 108 -36.64 -26.18 5.45
CA TYR A 108 -37.97 -26.01 4.81
C TYR A 108 -38.32 -24.55 4.57
N LYS A 109 -37.91 -23.69 5.47
CA LYS A 109 -38.10 -22.23 5.39
C LYS A 109 -36.82 -21.52 5.83
N GLY A 110 -36.63 -20.31 5.34
CA GLY A 110 -35.45 -19.55 5.62
C GLY A 110 -34.31 -19.78 4.64
N GLU A 111 -33.34 -18.90 4.67
CA GLU A 111 -32.14 -18.96 3.86
C GLU A 111 -30.93 -18.58 4.70
N ASN A 112 -29.95 -19.46 4.79
CA ASN A 112 -28.75 -19.22 5.56
C ASN A 112 -27.75 -18.40 4.72
N ALA A 113 -27.55 -17.13 5.07
CA ALA A 113 -26.64 -16.23 4.37
C ALA A 113 -25.18 -16.72 4.42
N ILE A 114 -24.77 -17.41 5.49
CA ILE A 114 -23.40 -17.94 5.61
C ILE A 114 -23.19 -19.07 4.59
N LEU A 115 -24.15 -19.98 4.46
CA LEU A 115 -24.06 -21.06 3.46
C LEU A 115 -24.07 -20.53 2.03
N LYS A 116 -24.88 -19.53 1.75
CA LYS A 116 -24.86 -18.85 0.44
C LYS A 116 -23.49 -18.24 0.15
N LEU A 117 -22.88 -17.56 1.13
CA LEU A 117 -21.57 -16.96 0.97
C LEU A 117 -20.50 -18.04 0.79
N PHE A 118 -20.62 -19.16 1.48
CA PHE A 118 -19.69 -20.27 1.36
C PHE A 118 -19.56 -20.78 -0.08
N HIS A 119 -20.66 -20.92 -0.80
CA HIS A 119 -20.64 -21.31 -2.21
C HIS A 119 -19.88 -20.33 -3.11
N VAL A 120 -19.92 -19.04 -2.78
CA VAL A 120 -19.11 -18.04 -3.51
C VAL A 120 -17.64 -18.24 -3.18
N LEU A 121 -17.30 -18.42 -1.90
CA LEU A 121 -15.92 -18.58 -1.43
C LEU A 121 -15.23 -19.82 -1.99
N GLU A 122 -15.97 -20.92 -2.16
CA GLU A 122 -15.43 -22.16 -2.78
C GLU A 122 -14.87 -21.92 -4.18
N HIS A 123 -15.41 -20.95 -4.92
CA HIS A 123 -14.98 -20.63 -6.29
C HIS A 123 -13.87 -19.57 -6.32
N LEU A 124 -13.60 -18.89 -5.22
CA LEU A 124 -12.54 -17.87 -5.17
C LEU A 124 -11.13 -18.48 -5.26
N ASP A 125 -10.97 -19.74 -4.91
CA ASP A 125 -9.68 -20.42 -4.99
C ASP A 125 -9.18 -20.54 -6.44
N ASP A 126 -10.08 -20.52 -7.41
CA ASP A 126 -9.73 -20.49 -8.82
C ASP A 126 -9.12 -19.15 -9.25
N LEU A 127 -9.42 -18.06 -8.55
CA LEU A 127 -8.82 -16.74 -8.82
C LEU A 127 -7.32 -16.73 -8.48
N ARG A 128 -6.84 -17.56 -7.56
CA ARG A 128 -5.42 -17.70 -7.23
C ARG A 128 -4.60 -18.31 -8.37
N LYS A 129 -5.28 -18.99 -9.30
CA LYS A 129 -4.65 -19.66 -10.45
C LYS A 129 -4.53 -18.75 -11.67
N ILE A 130 -5.01 -17.51 -11.57
CA ILE A 130 -4.85 -16.52 -12.65
C ILE A 130 -3.40 -16.09 -12.68
N GLU A 131 -2.66 -16.58 -13.68
CA GLU A 131 -1.30 -16.11 -13.93
C GLU A 131 -1.34 -14.66 -14.42
N GLY A 132 -0.67 -13.77 -13.67
CA GLY A 132 -0.47 -12.40 -14.10
C GLY A 132 0.47 -12.36 -15.30
N HIS A 133 0.05 -11.78 -16.40
CA HIS A 133 0.97 -11.43 -17.47
C HIS A 133 1.78 -10.20 -17.05
N TYR A 134 3.01 -10.42 -16.63
CA TYR A 134 3.98 -9.33 -16.47
C TYR A 134 4.40 -8.85 -17.86
N GLY A 135 4.38 -7.54 -18.07
CA GLY A 135 4.86 -6.95 -19.33
C GLY A 135 6.30 -7.40 -19.61
N GLU A 136 6.65 -7.54 -20.88
CA GLU A 136 7.96 -8.07 -21.34
C GLU A 136 9.18 -7.31 -20.78
N ASN A 137 8.99 -6.13 -20.22
CA ASN A 137 10.04 -5.26 -19.65
C ASN A 137 10.40 -5.57 -18.18
N GLN A 138 9.81 -6.57 -17.54
CA GLN A 138 10.08 -6.94 -16.13
C GLN A 138 10.85 -8.26 -15.99
N LYS A 139 11.59 -8.66 -17.01
CA LYS A 139 12.56 -9.76 -16.89
C LYS A 139 13.90 -9.19 -16.41
N HIS A 140 14.00 -8.99 -15.10
CA HIS A 140 15.33 -8.86 -14.45
C HIS A 140 15.23 -9.32 -13.00
#